data_db4a286b5f0c0f19d2a51af961c7b65a
#
_entry.id   db4a286b5f0c0f19d2a51af961c7b65a
#
_cell.length_a   1.000
_cell.length_b   1.000
_cell.length_c   1.000
_cell.angle_alpha   90.00
_cell.angle_beta   90.00
_cell.angle_gamma   90.00
#
_symmetry.space_group_name_H-M   'P 1'
#
loop_
_entity.id
_entity.type
_entity.pdbx_description
1 polymer ?
#
loop_
_entity_poly.entity_id
_entity_poly.type
_entity_poly.pdbx_seq_one_letter_code
_entity_poly.pdbx_strand_id
1 'polypeptide(L)'
;MIIQESMTLKRKLEILSDAAKYDVACTSSGVDRKGDGKGMGNSIAAGICHSFAQDGRCISLLKILYTNECVFDCKYCINRASNDVVRTSFTPEEVCRLTMEFYRRNYIEGLFLSSGVKESPDRTMEELLCTVNLLRNKYHFQGYIHLKAIPGAAPELIARAGYLADRMSVNLELPTADGLRKLAPHKSRQTILRPMKQIQQQRDQNKEELVLYRHAPKFVPAGQSTQMIIGAMGESDYQIVSVAESLYKNFALKRVFYSAFVAVNEDKDLLMSLSGPPLLREHRLYQAD
;
A
#
# COMPACT_ATOMS: atom_id res chain seq x y z
N MET A 1 2.00 -8.52 -37.29
CA MET A 1 1.86 -9.22 -36.00
C MET A 1 3.08 -8.81 -35.19
N ILE A 2 2.97 -7.81 -34.30
CA ILE A 2 4.06 -7.38 -33.42
C ILE A 2 4.07 -8.42 -32.30
N ILE A 3 5.09 -9.28 -32.27
CA ILE A 3 5.34 -10.18 -31.14
C ILE A 3 5.79 -9.26 -30.00
N GLN A 4 4.91 -8.97 -29.08
CA GLN A 4 5.26 -8.31 -27.84
C GLN A 4 6.10 -9.33 -27.05
N GLU A 5 7.43 -9.11 -26.98
CA GLU A 5 8.31 -9.91 -26.14
C GLU A 5 7.75 -9.89 -24.72
N SER A 6 7.51 -11.06 -24.15
CA SER A 6 7.01 -11.17 -22.79
C SER A 6 8.05 -10.55 -21.85
N MET A 7 7.67 -9.48 -21.16
CA MET A 7 8.56 -8.76 -20.24
C MET A 7 9.12 -9.71 -19.18
N THR A 8 10.44 -9.72 -18.99
CA THR A 8 11.08 -10.59 -18.01
C THR A 8 10.64 -10.24 -16.59
N LEU A 9 10.61 -11.22 -15.69
CA LEU A 9 10.24 -11.02 -14.28
C LEU A 9 11.12 -9.97 -13.60
N LYS A 10 12.41 -9.92 -13.93
CA LYS A 10 13.33 -8.90 -13.43
C LYS A 10 12.90 -7.50 -13.87
N ARG A 11 12.54 -7.32 -15.15
CA ARG A 11 12.08 -6.03 -15.66
C ARG A 11 10.77 -5.59 -15.05
N LYS A 12 9.81 -6.52 -14.85
CA LYS A 12 8.58 -6.24 -14.12
C LYS A 12 8.87 -5.78 -12.69
N LEU A 13 9.80 -6.46 -11.99
CA LEU A 13 10.18 -6.10 -10.62
C LEU A 13 10.78 -4.69 -10.55
N GLU A 14 11.66 -4.32 -11.47
CA GLU A 14 12.22 -2.97 -11.54
C GLU A 14 11.13 -1.91 -11.67
N ILE A 15 10.19 -2.08 -12.61
CA ILE A 15 9.12 -1.13 -12.87
C ILE A 15 8.15 -1.05 -11.68
N LEU A 16 7.69 -2.18 -11.16
CA LEU A 16 6.65 -2.23 -10.15
C LEU A 16 7.15 -1.94 -8.72
N SER A 17 8.43 -2.16 -8.45
CA SER A 17 9.04 -1.72 -7.20
C SER A 17 9.35 -0.22 -7.21
N ASP A 18 9.79 0.33 -8.36
CA ASP A 18 9.99 1.77 -8.50
C ASP A 18 8.67 2.54 -8.38
N ALA A 19 7.61 2.05 -9.02
CA ALA A 19 6.28 2.62 -8.88
C ALA A 19 5.72 2.54 -7.43
N ALA A 20 6.14 1.54 -6.65
CA ALA A 20 5.73 1.36 -5.25
C ALA A 20 6.39 2.35 -4.28
N LYS A 21 7.46 3.05 -4.64
CA LYS A 21 8.17 3.99 -3.74
C LYS A 21 7.30 5.17 -3.29
N TYR A 22 6.35 5.58 -4.11
CA TYR A 22 5.41 6.66 -3.80
C TYR A 22 4.31 6.25 -2.81
N ASP A 23 4.22 4.98 -2.45
CA ASP A 23 3.31 4.46 -1.44
C ASP A 23 4.01 4.38 -0.08
N VAL A 24 3.85 5.41 0.74
CA VAL A 24 4.61 5.59 1.99
C VAL A 24 3.90 4.90 3.16
N ALA A 25 3.74 3.60 3.09
CA ALA A 25 3.23 2.84 4.25
C ALA A 25 4.37 2.26 5.12
N CYS A 26 5.58 2.82 5.01
CA CYS A 26 6.74 2.39 5.79
C CYS A 26 7.82 3.47 5.82
N THR A 27 8.64 3.45 6.87
CA THR A 27 9.86 4.25 6.97
C THR A 27 10.96 3.62 6.12
N SER A 28 10.99 3.90 4.81
CA SER A 28 12.11 3.50 3.97
C SER A 28 13.22 4.54 4.08
N SER A 29 14.46 4.10 4.21
CA SER A 29 15.63 4.99 4.39
C SER A 29 15.99 5.81 3.15
N GLY A 30 15.35 5.59 2.01
CA GLY A 30 15.57 6.36 0.78
C GLY A 30 17.01 6.30 0.22
N VAL A 31 17.83 5.36 0.67
CA VAL A 31 19.22 5.24 0.20
C VAL A 31 19.25 4.57 -1.16
N ASP A 32 19.58 5.35 -2.19
CA ASP A 32 19.90 4.85 -3.54
C ASP A 32 21.40 4.97 -3.78
N ARG A 33 22.09 3.83 -3.80
CA ARG A 33 23.51 3.75 -4.13
C ARG A 33 23.72 2.64 -5.17
N LYS A 34 23.87 3.04 -6.43
CA LYS A 34 24.27 2.12 -7.48
C LYS A 34 25.72 1.71 -7.24
N GLY A 35 25.99 0.42 -7.21
CA GLY A 35 27.35 -0.10 -7.23
C GLY A 35 28.03 0.24 -8.57
N ASP A 36 29.29 0.64 -8.51
CA ASP A 36 30.14 0.94 -9.66
C ASP A 36 30.69 -0.31 -10.37
N GLY A 37 30.28 -1.50 -9.92
CA GLY A 37 30.75 -2.80 -10.44
C GLY A 37 32.13 -3.23 -9.92
N LYS A 38 32.81 -2.41 -9.10
CA LYS A 38 34.17 -2.70 -8.58
C LYS A 38 34.18 -3.21 -7.14
N GLY A 39 33.02 -3.17 -6.44
CA GLY A 39 32.87 -3.63 -5.07
C GLY A 39 31.77 -4.66 -4.89
N MET A 40 31.69 -5.30 -3.71
CA MET A 40 30.58 -6.19 -3.37
C MET A 40 29.38 -5.39 -2.84
N GLY A 41 28.19 -5.66 -3.39
CA GLY A 41 26.89 -5.15 -2.94
C GLY A 41 26.34 -4.00 -3.79
N ASN A 42 25.03 -4.05 -4.02
CA ASN A 42 24.22 -3.00 -4.59
C ASN A 42 23.16 -2.61 -3.59
N SER A 43 22.91 -1.31 -3.40
CA SER A 43 21.74 -0.81 -2.70
C SER A 43 20.73 -0.32 -3.74
N ILE A 44 19.60 -0.99 -3.83
CA ILE A 44 18.48 -0.55 -4.69
C ILE A 44 17.48 0.16 -3.76
N ALA A 45 17.16 1.41 -4.07
CA ALA A 45 16.22 2.24 -3.28
C ALA A 45 14.78 1.72 -3.30
N ALA A 46 14.45 0.80 -4.19
CA ALA A 46 13.12 0.29 -4.39
C ALA A 46 13.02 -1.19 -4.02
N GLY A 47 11.87 -1.62 -3.50
CA GLY A 47 11.50 -3.03 -3.34
C GLY A 47 11.60 -3.59 -1.93
N ILE A 48 12.36 -3.01 -1.01
CA ILE A 48 12.39 -3.44 0.40
C ILE A 48 12.00 -2.27 1.29
N CYS A 49 10.99 -2.49 2.13
CA CYS A 49 10.57 -1.55 3.15
C CYS A 49 10.65 -2.19 4.54
N HIS A 50 10.56 -1.36 5.57
CA HIS A 50 10.60 -1.79 6.95
C HIS A 50 9.29 -1.47 7.66
N SER A 51 8.81 -2.39 8.46
CA SER A 51 7.66 -2.22 9.34
C SER A 51 8.00 -2.71 10.73
N PHE A 52 7.23 -2.30 11.73
CA PHE A 52 7.41 -2.80 13.08
C PHE A 52 6.38 -3.89 13.38
N ALA A 53 6.85 -5.04 13.85
CA ALA A 53 6.00 -6.10 14.38
C ALA A 53 5.38 -5.65 15.73
N GLN A 54 4.42 -6.42 16.23
CA GLN A 54 3.74 -6.10 17.48
C GLN A 54 4.69 -6.09 18.69
N ASP A 55 5.76 -6.85 18.63
CA ASP A 55 6.82 -6.95 19.64
C ASP A 55 7.91 -5.85 19.51
N GLY A 56 7.74 -4.88 18.62
CA GLY A 56 8.67 -3.78 18.40
C GLY A 56 9.85 -4.10 17.48
N ARG A 57 10.00 -5.34 16.99
CA ARG A 57 11.05 -5.69 16.03
C ARG A 57 10.81 -5.03 14.67
N CYS A 58 11.87 -4.52 14.07
CA CYS A 58 11.87 -4.09 12.69
C CYS A 58 11.87 -5.30 11.77
N ILE A 59 10.90 -5.38 10.86
CA ILE A 59 10.78 -6.45 9.86
C ILE A 59 10.97 -5.86 8.46
N SER A 60 11.71 -6.57 7.62
CA SER A 60 11.93 -6.23 6.21
C SER A 60 10.85 -6.84 5.33
N LEU A 61 10.25 -6.03 4.47
CA LEU A 61 9.15 -6.46 3.59
C LEU A 61 9.53 -6.24 2.13
N LEU A 62 9.25 -7.21 1.26
CA LEU A 62 9.21 -6.97 -0.18
C LEU A 62 8.01 -6.07 -0.48
N LYS A 63 8.28 -4.84 -0.93
CA LYS A 63 7.25 -3.87 -1.27
C LYS A 63 7.14 -3.71 -2.78
N ILE A 64 6.02 -4.15 -3.31
CA ILE A 64 5.76 -4.11 -4.76
C ILE A 64 4.31 -3.72 -5.05
N LEU A 65 4.09 -3.17 -6.24
CA LEU A 65 2.78 -3.14 -6.86
C LEU A 65 2.52 -4.47 -7.58
N TYR A 66 1.30 -4.98 -7.46
CA TYR A 66 0.84 -6.09 -8.29
C TYR A 66 0.75 -5.67 -9.76
N THR A 67 0.24 -4.46 -10.00
CA THR A 67 0.19 -3.81 -11.30
C THR A 67 0.27 -2.30 -11.17
N ASN A 68 0.88 -1.64 -12.18
CA ASN A 68 0.78 -0.20 -12.34
C ASN A 68 -0.21 0.21 -13.46
N GLU A 69 -0.92 -0.76 -14.05
CA GLU A 69 -2.12 -0.48 -14.85
C GLU A 69 -3.20 0.06 -13.91
N CYS A 70 -3.79 1.20 -14.26
CA CYS A 70 -4.80 1.81 -13.41
C CYS A 70 -5.85 2.52 -14.28
N VAL A 71 -7.14 2.23 -13.98
CA VAL A 71 -8.28 2.89 -14.61
C VAL A 71 -8.64 4.22 -13.92
N PHE A 72 -8.03 4.50 -12.74
CA PHE A 72 -8.25 5.74 -12.03
C PHE A 72 -7.29 6.83 -12.48
N ASP A 73 -7.78 8.07 -12.48
CA ASP A 73 -6.98 9.23 -12.87
C ASP A 73 -6.70 10.18 -11.70
N CYS A 74 -6.11 9.64 -10.63
CA CYS A 74 -5.72 10.43 -9.46
C CYS A 74 -4.58 11.37 -9.80
N LYS A 75 -4.79 12.69 -9.72
CA LYS A 75 -3.86 13.72 -10.19
C LYS A 75 -2.49 13.70 -9.54
N TYR A 76 -2.39 13.22 -8.29
CA TYR A 76 -1.15 13.07 -7.54
C TYR A 76 -0.37 11.79 -7.87
N CYS A 77 -0.93 10.87 -8.65
CA CYS A 77 -0.36 9.54 -8.84
C CYS A 77 0.42 9.43 -10.15
N ILE A 78 1.66 8.88 -10.08
CA ILE A 78 2.47 8.61 -11.26
C ILE A 78 1.80 7.59 -12.20
N ASN A 79 1.00 6.66 -11.63
CA ASN A 79 0.33 5.58 -12.35
C ASN A 79 -1.10 5.93 -12.77
N ARG A 80 -1.51 7.21 -12.76
CA ARG A 80 -2.82 7.64 -13.23
C ARG A 80 -3.07 7.20 -14.68
N ALA A 81 -4.34 6.97 -15.04
CA ALA A 81 -4.70 6.46 -16.36
C ALA A 81 -4.16 7.30 -17.52
N SER A 82 -4.15 8.63 -17.36
CA SER A 82 -3.72 9.59 -18.40
C SER A 82 -2.20 9.73 -18.56
N ASN A 83 -1.38 9.14 -17.67
CA ASN A 83 0.08 9.21 -17.81
C ASN A 83 0.61 8.16 -18.80
N ASP A 84 1.51 8.59 -19.66
CA ASP A 84 2.26 7.72 -20.58
C ASP A 84 3.48 7.13 -19.85
N VAL A 85 3.24 6.04 -19.09
CA VAL A 85 4.28 5.28 -18.39
C VAL A 85 4.23 3.82 -18.81
N VAL A 86 5.38 3.15 -18.76
CA VAL A 86 5.44 1.72 -19.06
C VAL A 86 4.55 0.94 -18.09
N ARG A 87 3.54 0.25 -18.63
CA ARG A 87 2.58 -0.54 -17.86
C ARG A 87 2.95 -2.00 -17.85
N THR A 88 2.78 -2.63 -16.70
CA THR A 88 2.97 -4.07 -16.54
C THR A 88 2.22 -4.60 -15.33
N SER A 89 1.99 -5.90 -15.33
CA SER A 89 1.34 -6.62 -14.22
C SER A 89 2.12 -7.88 -13.92
N PHE A 90 2.18 -8.25 -12.63
CA PHE A 90 2.53 -9.61 -12.25
C PHE A 90 1.35 -10.56 -12.44
N THR A 91 1.64 -11.85 -12.51
CA THR A 91 0.67 -12.89 -12.20
C THR A 91 0.75 -13.23 -10.71
N PRO A 92 -0.29 -13.84 -10.11
CA PRO A 92 -0.23 -14.32 -8.73
C PRO A 92 0.98 -15.23 -8.46
N GLU A 93 1.31 -16.13 -9.39
CA GLU A 93 2.43 -17.04 -9.29
C GLU A 93 3.78 -16.33 -9.35
N GLU A 94 3.90 -15.27 -10.15
CA GLU A 94 5.12 -14.45 -10.22
C GLU A 94 5.39 -13.76 -8.88
N VAL A 95 4.38 -13.18 -8.25
CA VAL A 95 4.50 -12.56 -6.92
C VAL A 95 4.88 -13.62 -5.87
N CYS A 96 4.22 -14.78 -5.90
CA CYS A 96 4.52 -15.88 -4.99
C CYS A 96 5.99 -16.34 -5.15
N ARG A 97 6.45 -16.53 -6.38
CA ARG A 97 7.83 -16.92 -6.67
C ARG A 97 8.83 -15.92 -6.13
N LEU A 98 8.64 -14.62 -6.43
CA LEU A 98 9.51 -13.55 -5.93
C LEU A 98 9.54 -13.55 -4.39
N THR A 99 8.38 -13.56 -3.75
CA THR A 99 8.27 -13.54 -2.28
C THR A 99 9.01 -14.72 -1.67
N MET A 100 8.79 -15.93 -2.18
CA MET A 100 9.43 -17.14 -1.65
C MET A 100 10.94 -17.17 -1.88
N GLU A 101 11.41 -16.72 -3.04
CA GLU A 101 12.85 -16.65 -3.34
C GLU A 101 13.57 -15.64 -2.43
N PHE A 102 13.01 -14.45 -2.23
CA PHE A 102 13.57 -13.42 -1.34
C PHE A 102 13.53 -13.86 0.12
N TYR A 103 12.44 -14.51 0.54
CA TYR A 103 12.29 -15.02 1.90
C TYR A 103 13.31 -16.15 2.21
N ARG A 104 13.45 -17.13 1.32
CA ARG A 104 14.43 -18.24 1.49
C ARG A 104 15.87 -17.76 1.56
N ARG A 105 16.19 -16.61 0.95
CA ARG A 105 17.50 -15.99 1.00
C ARG A 105 17.69 -15.04 2.18
N ASN A 106 16.71 -14.95 3.08
CA ASN A 106 16.70 -14.04 4.23
C ASN A 106 16.82 -12.55 3.85
N TYR A 107 16.36 -12.15 2.67
CA TYR A 107 16.32 -10.75 2.28
C TYR A 107 15.10 -10.02 2.85
N ILE A 108 14.04 -10.74 3.10
CA ILE A 108 12.77 -10.24 3.62
C ILE A 108 12.16 -11.18 4.65
N GLU A 109 11.34 -10.64 5.54
CA GLU A 109 10.52 -11.39 6.50
C GLU A 109 9.03 -11.38 6.10
N GLY A 110 8.67 -10.62 5.07
CA GLY A 110 7.28 -10.55 4.62
C GLY A 110 7.09 -9.83 3.29
N LEU A 111 5.83 -9.66 2.93
CA LEU A 111 5.36 -9.01 1.72
C LEU A 111 4.48 -7.81 2.06
N PHE A 112 4.72 -6.67 1.43
CA PHE A 112 3.78 -5.55 1.33
C PHE A 112 3.28 -5.48 -0.11
N LEU A 113 2.02 -5.86 -0.31
CA LEU A 113 1.39 -5.92 -1.63
C LEU A 113 0.35 -4.82 -1.79
N SER A 114 0.59 -3.95 -2.74
CA SER A 114 -0.34 -2.91 -3.20
C SER A 114 -0.61 -3.05 -4.70
N SER A 115 -1.48 -2.21 -5.27
CA SER A 115 -1.83 -2.28 -6.69
C SER A 115 -2.37 -0.96 -7.22
N GLY A 116 -2.16 -0.70 -8.52
CA GLY A 116 -3.09 0.09 -9.32
C GLY A 116 -4.43 -0.63 -9.41
N VAL A 117 -5.45 0.03 -9.96
CA VAL A 117 -6.78 -0.57 -10.17
C VAL A 117 -6.90 -0.95 -11.64
N LYS A 118 -6.67 -2.24 -11.92
CA LYS A 118 -6.77 -2.80 -13.26
C LYS A 118 -8.22 -3.21 -13.55
N GLU A 119 -8.76 -2.79 -14.68
CA GLU A 119 -10.13 -3.06 -15.13
C GLU A 119 -11.21 -2.59 -14.14
N SER A 120 -11.24 -3.14 -12.91
CA SER A 120 -12.18 -2.77 -11.85
C SER A 120 -11.59 -3.01 -10.46
N PRO A 121 -12.17 -2.39 -9.40
CA PRO A 121 -11.78 -2.67 -8.02
C PRO A 121 -11.92 -4.15 -7.64
N ASP A 122 -13.01 -4.79 -8.04
CA ASP A 122 -13.29 -6.20 -7.73
C ASP A 122 -12.28 -7.12 -8.40
N ARG A 123 -12.05 -6.94 -9.71
CA ARG A 123 -11.08 -7.75 -10.46
C ARG A 123 -9.68 -7.65 -9.86
N THR A 124 -9.27 -6.44 -9.53
CA THR A 124 -7.96 -6.23 -8.89
C THR A 124 -7.89 -6.89 -7.52
N MET A 125 -8.94 -6.77 -6.71
CA MET A 125 -8.98 -7.39 -5.38
C MET A 125 -9.02 -8.92 -5.44
N GLU A 126 -9.67 -9.50 -6.45
CA GLU A 126 -9.65 -10.96 -6.73
C GLU A 126 -8.22 -11.45 -7.03
N GLU A 127 -7.47 -10.73 -7.85
CA GLU A 127 -6.09 -11.08 -8.19
C GLU A 127 -5.16 -10.98 -6.96
N LEU A 128 -5.34 -9.94 -6.14
CA LEU A 128 -4.64 -9.80 -4.87
C LEU A 128 -5.00 -10.93 -3.87
N LEU A 129 -6.29 -11.23 -3.74
CA LEU A 129 -6.78 -12.33 -2.91
C LEU A 129 -6.23 -13.69 -3.38
N CYS A 130 -6.23 -13.94 -4.69
CA CYS A 130 -5.62 -15.14 -5.28
C CYS A 130 -4.15 -15.26 -4.89
N THR A 131 -3.40 -14.17 -5.00
CA THR A 131 -1.97 -14.10 -4.65
C THR A 131 -1.72 -14.48 -3.18
N VAL A 132 -2.42 -13.84 -2.25
CA VAL A 132 -2.21 -14.11 -0.82
C VAL A 132 -2.73 -15.51 -0.42
N ASN A 133 -3.78 -15.99 -1.09
CA ASN A 133 -4.28 -17.36 -0.91
C ASN A 133 -3.26 -18.41 -1.37
N LEU A 134 -2.63 -18.22 -2.53
CA LEU A 134 -1.56 -19.10 -2.99
C LEU A 134 -0.37 -19.10 -2.02
N LEU A 135 0.06 -17.92 -1.55
CA LEU A 135 1.14 -17.81 -0.56
C LEU A 135 0.83 -18.62 0.70
N ARG A 136 -0.35 -18.45 1.28
CA ARG A 136 -0.73 -19.12 2.54
C ARG A 136 -0.97 -20.62 2.36
N ASN A 137 -1.77 -21.00 1.37
CA ASN A 137 -2.29 -22.38 1.26
C ASN A 137 -1.45 -23.29 0.36
N LYS A 138 -0.85 -22.77 -0.72
CA LYS A 138 -0.03 -23.57 -1.64
C LYS A 138 1.46 -23.57 -1.24
N TYR A 139 1.99 -22.37 -0.91
CA TYR A 139 3.40 -22.21 -0.58
C TYR A 139 3.69 -22.29 0.92
N HIS A 140 2.65 -22.36 1.76
CA HIS A 140 2.74 -22.42 3.22
C HIS A 140 3.60 -21.28 3.81
N PHE A 141 3.50 -20.09 3.20
CA PHE A 141 4.25 -18.91 3.62
C PHE A 141 3.77 -18.42 4.98
N GLN A 142 4.66 -18.46 5.99
CA GLN A 142 4.38 -18.03 7.36
C GLN A 142 4.87 -16.60 7.66
N GLY A 143 5.54 -15.96 6.70
CA GLY A 143 6.01 -14.58 6.84
C GLY A 143 4.86 -13.56 6.90
N TYR A 144 5.20 -12.35 7.29
CA TYR A 144 4.24 -11.26 7.43
C TYR A 144 3.66 -10.82 6.06
N ILE A 145 2.35 -10.62 6.00
CA ILE A 145 1.66 -10.08 4.81
C ILE A 145 0.91 -8.80 5.19
N HIS A 146 1.32 -7.68 4.59
CA HIS A 146 0.57 -6.45 4.57
C HIS A 146 -0.10 -6.30 3.21
N LEU A 147 -1.43 -6.32 3.19
CA LEU A 147 -2.20 -6.19 1.97
C LEU A 147 -2.92 -4.84 1.94
N LYS A 148 -2.79 -4.12 0.84
CA LYS A 148 -3.55 -2.90 0.61
C LYS A 148 -4.88 -3.24 -0.07
N ALA A 149 -5.98 -3.03 0.63
CA ALA A 149 -7.31 -3.26 0.08
C ALA A 149 -7.65 -2.18 -0.97
N ILE A 150 -8.35 -2.59 -2.01
CA ILE A 150 -8.76 -1.70 -3.10
C ILE A 150 -10.05 -0.98 -2.70
N PRO A 151 -10.06 0.37 -2.67
CA PRO A 151 -11.29 1.12 -2.41
C PRO A 151 -12.36 0.83 -3.45
N GLY A 152 -13.57 0.51 -2.98
CA GLY A 152 -14.70 0.17 -3.83
C GLY A 152 -14.82 -1.31 -4.20
N ALA A 153 -13.88 -2.17 -3.76
CA ALA A 153 -14.01 -3.61 -3.94
C ALA A 153 -15.13 -4.20 -3.08
N ALA A 154 -15.69 -5.32 -3.54
CA ALA A 154 -16.75 -6.05 -2.86
C ALA A 154 -16.37 -6.44 -1.43
N PRO A 155 -17.28 -6.28 -0.45
CA PRO A 155 -17.00 -6.57 0.96
C PRO A 155 -16.52 -8.00 1.21
N GLU A 156 -17.04 -8.96 0.46
CA GLU A 156 -16.71 -10.39 0.57
C GLU A 156 -15.24 -10.67 0.23
N LEU A 157 -14.70 -9.97 -0.77
CA LEU A 157 -13.29 -10.08 -1.16
C LEU A 157 -12.37 -9.54 -0.07
N ILE A 158 -12.75 -8.40 0.53
CA ILE A 158 -12.01 -7.78 1.64
C ILE A 158 -12.05 -8.68 2.87
N ALA A 159 -13.21 -9.24 3.19
CA ALA A 159 -13.38 -10.16 4.31
C ALA A 159 -12.48 -11.41 4.18
N ARG A 160 -12.51 -12.05 3.01
CA ARG A 160 -11.67 -13.23 2.73
C ARG A 160 -10.18 -12.91 2.82
N ALA A 161 -9.77 -11.76 2.28
CA ALA A 161 -8.38 -11.32 2.32
C ALA A 161 -7.90 -11.04 3.76
N GLY A 162 -8.77 -10.57 4.64
CA GLY A 162 -8.44 -10.27 6.04
C GLY A 162 -8.04 -11.50 6.87
N TYR A 163 -8.50 -12.69 6.53
CA TYR A 163 -8.06 -13.95 7.16
C TYR A 163 -6.71 -14.44 6.66
N LEU A 164 -6.20 -13.91 5.54
CA LEU A 164 -4.94 -14.31 4.94
C LEU A 164 -3.82 -13.29 5.17
N ALA A 165 -4.17 -12.05 5.50
CA ALA A 165 -3.24 -10.96 5.76
C ALA A 165 -3.05 -10.72 7.25
N ASP A 166 -1.82 -10.34 7.65
CA ASP A 166 -1.54 -9.92 9.03
C ASP A 166 -1.99 -8.49 9.28
N ARG A 167 -1.85 -7.62 8.29
CA ARG A 167 -2.32 -6.23 8.30
C ARG A 167 -3.00 -5.89 6.98
N MET A 168 -4.06 -5.09 7.07
CA MET A 168 -4.65 -4.45 5.90
C MET A 168 -4.54 -2.93 6.01
N SER A 169 -4.48 -2.26 4.87
CA SER A 169 -4.58 -0.80 4.80
C SER A 169 -5.54 -0.38 3.70
N VAL A 170 -6.23 0.72 3.96
CA VAL A 170 -7.04 1.43 2.97
C VAL A 170 -6.60 2.89 3.03
N ASN A 171 -6.03 3.41 1.96
CA ASN A 171 -5.53 4.78 1.96
C ASN A 171 -6.69 5.79 1.95
N LEU A 172 -6.66 6.72 2.90
CA LEU A 172 -7.55 7.87 2.91
C LEU A 172 -7.18 8.86 1.79
N GLU A 173 -5.91 8.93 1.44
CA GLU A 173 -5.26 9.78 0.46
C GLU A 173 -5.27 11.27 0.88
N LEU A 174 -6.44 11.88 1.00
CA LEU A 174 -6.58 13.31 1.30
C LEU A 174 -7.49 13.52 2.51
N PRO A 175 -7.17 14.47 3.39
CA PRO A 175 -7.91 14.69 4.63
C PRO A 175 -9.31 15.26 4.38
N THR A 176 -9.56 15.90 3.23
CA THR A 176 -10.84 16.55 2.94
C THR A 176 -11.62 15.87 1.80
N ALA A 177 -12.95 15.93 1.87
CA ALA A 177 -13.81 15.44 0.78
C ALA A 177 -13.65 16.27 -0.51
N ASP A 178 -13.40 17.57 -0.36
CA ASP A 178 -13.14 18.46 -1.50
C ASP A 178 -11.83 18.09 -2.21
N GLY A 179 -10.78 17.82 -1.43
CA GLY A 179 -9.51 17.33 -1.96
C GLY A 179 -9.67 16.02 -2.74
N LEU A 180 -10.40 15.04 -2.17
CA LEU A 180 -10.69 13.79 -2.88
C LEU A 180 -11.42 14.04 -4.19
N ARG A 181 -12.46 14.86 -4.19
CA ARG A 181 -13.25 15.17 -5.40
C ARG A 181 -12.39 15.80 -6.49
N LYS A 182 -11.48 16.72 -6.14
CA LYS A 182 -10.62 17.43 -7.08
C LYS A 182 -9.46 16.58 -7.59
N LEU A 183 -8.78 15.85 -6.70
CA LEU A 183 -7.53 15.17 -7.01
C LEU A 183 -7.67 13.67 -7.25
N ALA A 184 -8.75 13.04 -6.79
CA ALA A 184 -9.02 11.61 -6.96
C ALA A 184 -10.50 11.37 -7.31
N PRO A 185 -10.98 11.81 -8.50
CA PRO A 185 -12.40 11.84 -8.84
C PRO A 185 -13.09 10.47 -8.83
N HIS A 186 -12.34 9.39 -8.98
CA HIS A 186 -12.86 8.01 -8.93
C HIS A 186 -12.93 7.45 -7.49
N LYS A 187 -12.50 8.22 -6.49
CA LYS A 187 -12.56 7.84 -5.08
C LYS A 187 -13.53 8.76 -4.32
N SER A 188 -14.25 8.20 -3.38
CA SER A 188 -15.09 8.95 -2.46
C SER A 188 -14.78 8.56 -1.02
N ARG A 189 -15.13 9.41 -0.05
CA ARG A 189 -15.03 9.03 1.36
C ARG A 189 -15.76 7.73 1.65
N GLN A 190 -16.92 7.53 1.02
CA GLN A 190 -17.71 6.32 1.23
C GLN A 190 -16.98 5.06 0.76
N THR A 191 -16.38 5.08 -0.45
CA THR A 191 -15.62 3.92 -0.98
C THR A 191 -14.37 3.61 -0.18
N ILE A 192 -13.84 4.57 0.58
CA ILE A 192 -12.67 4.40 1.46
C ILE A 192 -13.07 4.00 2.88
N LEU A 193 -14.03 4.69 3.49
CA LEU A 193 -14.39 4.47 4.90
C LEU A 193 -15.21 3.20 5.12
N ARG A 194 -15.99 2.76 4.12
CA ARG A 194 -16.74 1.48 4.20
C ARG A 194 -15.82 0.29 4.47
N PRO A 195 -14.79 0.01 3.65
CA PRO A 195 -13.88 -1.10 3.94
C PRO A 195 -13.12 -0.92 5.25
N MET A 196 -12.75 0.29 5.64
CA MET A 196 -12.11 0.54 6.94
C MET A 196 -13.04 0.14 8.10
N LYS A 197 -14.34 0.50 8.02
CA LYS A 197 -15.33 0.15 9.03
C LYS A 197 -15.59 -1.35 9.07
N GLN A 198 -15.68 -1.98 7.92
CA GLN A 198 -15.83 -3.43 7.78
C GLN A 198 -14.65 -4.17 8.45
N ILE A 199 -13.41 -3.78 8.13
CA ILE A 199 -12.21 -4.39 8.73
C ILE A 199 -12.23 -4.25 10.24
N GLN A 200 -12.63 -3.09 10.78
CA GLN A 200 -12.77 -2.90 12.21
C GLN A 200 -13.80 -3.86 12.82
N GLN A 201 -15.01 -3.90 12.27
CA GLN A 201 -16.10 -4.73 12.78
C GLN A 201 -15.76 -6.22 12.76
N GLN A 202 -15.22 -6.72 11.65
CA GLN A 202 -14.81 -8.11 11.54
C GLN A 202 -13.66 -8.46 12.49
N ARG A 203 -12.73 -7.54 12.71
CA ARG A 203 -11.66 -7.73 13.70
C ARG A 203 -12.18 -7.78 15.12
N ASP A 204 -13.16 -6.95 15.46
CA ASP A 204 -13.73 -6.93 16.80
C ASP A 204 -14.58 -8.20 17.03
N GLN A 205 -15.40 -8.64 16.06
CA GLN A 205 -16.09 -9.93 16.07
C GLN A 205 -15.12 -11.11 16.23
N ASN A 206 -14.02 -11.11 15.45
CA ASN A 206 -13.03 -12.19 15.53
C ASN A 206 -12.32 -12.26 16.89
N LYS A 207 -12.13 -11.14 17.59
CA LYS A 207 -11.62 -11.18 18.96
C LYS A 207 -12.57 -11.91 19.92
N GLU A 208 -13.89 -11.68 19.80
CA GLU A 208 -14.91 -12.36 20.56
C GLU A 208 -14.95 -13.86 20.24
N GLU A 209 -14.88 -14.22 18.94
CA GLU A 209 -14.78 -15.61 18.48
C GLU A 209 -13.55 -16.33 19.06
N LEU A 210 -12.39 -15.66 19.11
CA LEU A 210 -11.15 -16.23 19.63
C LEU A 210 -11.20 -16.48 21.17
N VAL A 211 -12.05 -15.78 21.88
CA VAL A 211 -12.33 -16.09 23.30
C VAL A 211 -13.07 -17.41 23.44
N LEU A 212 -14.03 -17.68 22.55
CA LEU A 212 -14.82 -18.90 22.55
C LEU A 212 -14.07 -20.07 21.87
N TYR A 213 -13.40 -19.79 20.78
CA TYR A 213 -12.74 -20.78 19.92
C TYR A 213 -11.27 -20.40 19.71
N ARG A 214 -10.38 -20.88 20.60
CA ARG A 214 -8.93 -20.53 20.61
C ARG A 214 -8.18 -20.83 19.30
N HIS A 215 -8.70 -21.74 18.48
CA HIS A 215 -8.10 -22.14 17.20
C HIS A 215 -8.80 -21.51 15.99
N ALA A 216 -9.74 -20.60 16.18
CA ALA A 216 -10.34 -19.87 15.06
C ALA A 216 -9.28 -19.10 14.27
N PRO A 217 -9.43 -18.99 12.94
CA PRO A 217 -8.53 -18.16 12.12
C PRO A 217 -8.51 -16.71 12.61
N LYS A 218 -7.32 -16.11 12.67
CA LYS A 218 -7.16 -14.70 13.08
C LYS A 218 -7.45 -13.79 11.90
N PHE A 219 -8.25 -12.77 12.13
CA PHE A 219 -8.56 -11.72 11.15
C PHE A 219 -7.66 -10.50 11.39
N VAL A 220 -6.81 -10.15 10.42
CA VAL A 220 -5.84 -9.03 10.46
C VAL A 220 -5.25 -8.77 11.86
N PRO A 221 -4.52 -9.73 12.43
CA PRO A 221 -4.05 -9.66 13.81
C PRO A 221 -3.20 -8.41 14.11
N ALA A 222 -2.43 -7.91 13.14
CA ALA A 222 -1.68 -6.66 13.27
C ALA A 222 -2.52 -5.40 13.01
N GLY A 223 -3.84 -5.56 12.74
CA GLY A 223 -4.79 -4.46 12.60
C GLY A 223 -4.76 -3.78 11.25
N GLN A 224 -5.34 -2.57 11.21
CA GLN A 224 -5.39 -1.77 9.99
C GLN A 224 -4.64 -0.46 10.13
N SER A 225 -4.27 0.11 8.99
CA SER A 225 -3.60 1.41 8.86
C SER A 225 -4.14 2.19 7.66
N THR A 226 -3.80 3.47 7.59
CA THR A 226 -4.12 4.33 6.45
C THR A 226 -2.96 5.26 6.13
N GLN A 227 -3.04 5.93 4.99
CA GLN A 227 -2.08 6.95 4.57
C GLN A 227 -2.82 8.21 4.11
N MET A 228 -2.25 9.37 4.45
CA MET A 228 -2.66 10.69 3.95
C MET A 228 -1.50 11.38 3.25
N ILE A 229 -1.78 12.02 2.12
CA ILE A 229 -0.84 12.87 1.38
C ILE A 229 -0.95 14.27 1.98
N ILE A 230 0.20 14.88 2.27
CA ILE A 230 0.32 16.17 2.95
C ILE A 230 0.89 17.22 2.01
N GLY A 231 0.17 18.34 1.85
CA GLY A 231 0.63 19.46 1.04
C GLY A 231 0.29 19.37 -0.45
N ALA A 232 -0.56 18.42 -0.84
CA ALA A 232 -1.12 18.38 -2.21
C ALA A 232 -2.17 19.47 -2.44
N MET A 233 -2.77 19.95 -1.37
CA MET A 233 -3.76 21.05 -1.34
C MET A 233 -3.49 21.97 -0.14
N GLY A 234 -4.34 22.97 0.04
CA GLY A 234 -4.22 23.97 1.12
C GLY A 234 -4.78 23.53 2.48
N GLU A 235 -4.79 22.23 2.79
CA GLU A 235 -5.25 21.73 4.10
C GLU A 235 -4.33 22.19 5.25
N SER A 236 -4.94 22.57 6.38
CA SER A 236 -4.22 22.96 7.58
C SER A 236 -3.78 21.75 8.41
N ASP A 237 -2.73 21.91 9.24
CA ASP A 237 -2.28 20.85 10.16
C ASP A 237 -3.39 20.48 11.15
N TYR A 238 -4.19 21.46 11.60
CA TYR A 238 -5.35 21.22 12.44
C TYR A 238 -6.35 20.26 11.78
N GLN A 239 -6.66 20.46 10.50
CA GLN A 239 -7.54 19.54 9.75
C GLN A 239 -6.95 18.15 9.65
N ILE A 240 -5.65 18.02 9.37
CA ILE A 240 -4.96 16.74 9.23
C ILE A 240 -4.99 15.97 10.55
N VAL A 241 -4.59 16.61 11.65
CA VAL A 241 -4.54 15.98 12.99
C VAL A 241 -5.96 15.63 13.49
N SER A 242 -6.95 16.51 13.27
CA SER A 242 -8.34 16.23 13.62
C SER A 242 -8.91 15.03 12.88
N VAL A 243 -8.56 14.88 11.59
CA VAL A 243 -8.95 13.69 10.81
C VAL A 243 -8.23 12.45 11.33
N ALA A 244 -6.94 12.52 11.62
CA ALA A 244 -6.18 11.40 12.19
C ALA A 244 -6.79 10.95 13.54
N GLU A 245 -7.07 11.87 14.45
CA GLU A 245 -7.73 11.57 15.73
C GLU A 245 -9.08 10.88 15.53
N SER A 246 -9.90 11.40 14.60
CA SER A 246 -11.19 10.79 14.26
C SER A 246 -11.04 9.37 13.73
N LEU A 247 -10.01 9.12 12.92
CA LEU A 247 -9.73 7.79 12.37
C LEU A 247 -9.28 6.81 13.45
N TYR A 248 -8.43 7.22 14.39
CA TYR A 248 -8.05 6.39 15.55
C TYR A 248 -9.25 6.03 16.39
N LYS A 249 -10.10 7.02 16.73
CA LYS A 249 -11.28 6.82 17.59
C LYS A 249 -12.36 5.94 16.95
N ASN A 250 -12.64 6.14 15.65
CA ASN A 250 -13.80 5.55 15.00
C ASN A 250 -13.51 4.28 14.20
N PHE A 251 -12.24 4.01 13.84
CA PHE A 251 -11.87 2.86 13.00
C PHE A 251 -10.81 1.95 13.65
N ALA A 252 -10.44 2.21 14.91
CA ALA A 252 -9.44 1.45 15.65
C ALA A 252 -8.14 1.24 14.85
N LEU A 253 -7.69 2.27 14.14
CA LEU A 253 -6.44 2.23 13.38
C LEU A 253 -5.25 1.97 14.30
N LYS A 254 -4.25 1.30 13.77
CA LYS A 254 -2.97 1.12 14.45
C LYS A 254 -1.98 2.23 14.08
N ARG A 255 -2.10 2.79 12.88
CA ARG A 255 -1.21 3.83 12.39
C ARG A 255 -1.89 4.65 11.28
N VAL A 256 -1.67 5.95 11.32
CA VAL A 256 -1.83 6.86 10.20
C VAL A 256 -0.44 7.16 9.65
N PHE A 257 -0.24 6.99 8.34
CA PHE A 257 0.99 7.37 7.66
C PHE A 257 0.77 8.70 6.96
N TYR A 258 1.72 9.61 7.15
CA TYR A 258 1.77 10.90 6.46
C TYR A 258 2.80 10.80 5.33
N SER A 259 2.47 11.33 4.16
CA SER A 259 3.33 11.34 3.00
C SER A 259 3.41 12.74 2.43
N ALA A 260 4.58 13.35 2.49
CA ALA A 260 4.80 14.63 1.85
C ALA A 260 4.51 14.53 0.35
N PHE A 261 3.69 15.45 -0.17
CA PHE A 261 3.33 15.47 -1.58
C PHE A 261 4.58 15.69 -2.45
N VAL A 262 4.80 14.79 -3.40
CA VAL A 262 5.81 14.93 -4.45
C VAL A 262 5.10 15.20 -5.75
N ALA A 263 5.38 16.33 -6.38
CA ALA A 263 4.80 16.71 -7.66
C ALA A 263 5.42 15.87 -8.78
N VAL A 264 4.72 14.80 -9.17
CA VAL A 264 5.09 13.91 -10.29
C VAL A 264 4.31 14.20 -11.57
N ASN A 265 3.27 15.03 -11.46
CA ASN A 265 2.41 15.45 -12.57
C ASN A 265 2.25 16.97 -12.54
N GLU A 266 2.16 17.59 -13.70
CA GLU A 266 1.74 18.97 -13.83
C GLU A 266 0.22 19.02 -13.95
N ASP A 267 -0.45 19.59 -12.94
CA ASP A 267 -1.90 19.78 -12.93
C ASP A 267 -2.24 21.04 -12.14
N LYS A 268 -3.15 21.84 -12.70
CA LYS A 268 -3.56 23.13 -12.10
C LYS A 268 -4.21 23.02 -10.73
N ASP A 269 -4.75 21.86 -10.39
CA ASP A 269 -5.42 21.61 -9.12
C ASP A 269 -4.46 21.11 -8.03
N LEU A 270 -3.21 20.83 -8.39
CA LEU A 270 -2.15 20.45 -7.46
C LEU A 270 -1.41 21.69 -6.95
N LEU A 271 -1.15 21.72 -5.65
CA LEU A 271 -0.37 22.80 -5.05
C LEU A 271 1.11 22.56 -5.37
N MET A 272 1.62 23.25 -6.39
CA MET A 272 3.02 23.20 -6.75
C MET A 272 3.82 24.07 -5.79
N SER A 273 4.51 23.43 -4.83
CA SER A 273 5.44 24.14 -3.96
C SER A 273 6.76 24.40 -4.69
N LEU A 274 7.16 25.67 -4.79
CA LEU A 274 8.47 26.06 -5.34
C LEU A 274 9.65 25.53 -4.49
N SER A 275 9.40 25.18 -3.22
CA SER A 275 10.40 24.66 -2.28
C SER A 275 10.49 23.12 -2.24
N GLY A 276 9.78 22.42 -3.11
CA GLY A 276 9.73 20.95 -3.12
C GLY A 276 8.78 20.32 -2.10
N PRO A 277 8.89 19.00 -1.86
CA PRO A 277 8.01 18.27 -0.93
C PRO A 277 8.09 18.82 0.51
N PRO A 278 6.96 18.94 1.24
CA PRO A 278 6.93 19.49 2.59
C PRO A 278 7.41 18.47 3.66
N LEU A 279 8.63 17.98 3.55
CA LEU A 279 9.21 16.93 4.40
C LEU A 279 9.26 17.34 5.89
N LEU A 280 9.57 18.60 6.20
CA LEU A 280 9.58 19.08 7.58
C LEU A 280 8.18 19.04 8.19
N ARG A 281 7.13 19.37 7.41
CA ARG A 281 5.73 19.31 7.84
C ARG A 281 5.31 17.87 8.11
N GLU A 282 5.66 16.94 7.21
CA GLU A 282 5.46 15.51 7.41
C GLU A 282 6.08 15.03 8.71
N HIS A 283 7.36 15.36 8.94
CA HIS A 283 8.09 14.99 10.15
C HIS A 283 7.41 15.53 11.42
N ARG A 284 6.96 16.81 11.41
CA ARG A 284 6.25 17.42 12.55
C ARG A 284 4.90 16.76 12.82
N LEU A 285 4.16 16.34 11.79
CA LEU A 285 2.93 15.60 11.96
C LEU A 285 3.16 14.24 12.63
N TYR A 286 4.22 13.51 12.25
CA TYR A 286 4.62 12.29 12.95
C TYR A 286 5.02 12.50 14.40
N GLN A 287 5.57 13.65 14.74
CA GLN A 287 5.89 14.00 16.14
C GLN A 287 4.66 14.34 16.97
N ALA A 288 3.61 14.84 16.33
CA ALA A 288 2.34 15.21 16.98
C ALA A 288 1.38 14.03 17.11
N ASP A 289 1.47 13.01 16.22
CA ASP A 289 0.66 11.81 16.19
C ASP A 289 1.09 10.80 17.28
#